data_4d1be2a8e4c5387f77f8fb3c65d43fd2
#
_entry.id   4d1be2a8e4c5387f77f8fb3c65d43fd2
#
_cell.length_a   1.000
_cell.length_b   1.000
_cell.length_c   1.000
_cell.angle_alpha   90.00
_cell.angle_beta   90.00
_cell.angle_gamma   90.00
#
_symmetry.space_group_name_H-M   'P 1'
#
loop_
_entity.id
_entity.type
_entity.pdbx_description
1 polymer ?
#
loop_
_entity_poly.entity_id
_entity_poly.type
_entity_poly.pdbx_seq_one_letter_code
_entity_poly.pdbx_strand_id
1 'polypeptide(L)'
;AMGWAHRHLVHREVKKMTNYEVMFILDPALEDDKKEAAVEMVKEIIAAEGEVGNVDVWGMRKLAYPIQKKNEGYYVVVEFKAQPTLPKELDRRMKIADSVMRHLIVNKDEDN
;
A
#
# COMPACT_ATOMS: atom_id res chain seq x y z
N ALA A 1 19.62 33.17 -4.31
CA ALA A 1 19.30 32.66 -4.23
C ALA A 1 18.90 32.05 -4.20
N MET A 2 19.07 32.18 -4.10
CA MET A 2 18.73 31.52 -3.96
C MET A 2 18.12 30.90 -3.97
N GLY A 3 17.88 30.84 -4.04
CA GLY A 3 17.28 30.34 -3.98
C GLY A 3 16.63 29.71 -3.99
N TRP A 4 16.78 29.78 -4.11
CA TRP A 4 16.12 29.19 -3.92
C TRP A 4 15.88 28.26 -3.77
N ALA A 5 16.10 28.11 -3.86
CA ALA A 5 15.92 27.27 -3.53
C ALA A 5 15.66 26.72 -2.93
N HIS A 6 15.87 27.18 -2.51
CA HIS A 6 15.50 26.69 -1.80
C HIS A 6 14.65 26.45 -1.43
N ARG A 7 14.43 27.09 -1.69
CA ARG A 7 13.53 27.03 -1.23
C ARG A 7 12.75 26.32 -1.41
N HIS A 8 12.94 26.13 -1.70
CA HIS A 8 12.20 25.41 -1.60
C HIS A 8 12.01 24.48 -1.26
N LEU A 9 12.28 24.45 -1.00
CA LEU A 9 12.20 23.65 -0.32
C LEU A 9 11.72 23.48 0.55
N VAL A 10 11.80 23.88 0.83
CA VAL A 10 11.43 24.01 1.88
C VAL A 10 10.20 24.00 2.14
N HIS A 11 9.54 24.11 1.75
CA HIS A 11 8.37 24.06 1.99
C HIS A 11 7.84 22.91 1.83
N ARG A 12 8.35 22.26 1.31
CA ARG A 12 7.91 21.21 1.17
C ARG A 12 7.81 20.47 2.24
N GLU A 13 8.49 20.80 2.81
CA GLU A 13 8.52 20.27 3.87
C GLU A 13 7.45 20.44 4.62
N VAL A 14 6.90 21.25 4.37
CA VAL A 14 5.79 21.53 5.09
C VAL A 14 4.73 20.50 4.99
N LYS A 15 4.79 19.70 3.96
CA LYS A 15 3.81 18.67 3.84
C LYS A 15 4.06 17.60 4.81
N LYS A 16 3.09 17.31 5.64
CA LYS A 16 3.23 16.28 6.62
C LYS A 16 3.12 14.92 6.01
N MET A 17 3.99 14.03 6.42
CA MET A 17 3.85 12.64 6.08
C MET A 17 2.93 12.00 7.10
N THR A 18 1.98 11.25 6.61
CA THR A 18 0.97 10.60 7.42
C THR A 18 1.23 9.10 7.44
N ASN A 19 0.98 8.47 8.57
CA ASN A 19 1.16 7.04 8.70
C ASN A 19 -0.06 6.30 8.20
N TYR A 20 0.15 5.37 7.29
CA TYR A 20 -0.90 4.56 6.71
C TYR A 20 -0.56 3.09 6.80
N GLU A 21 -1.59 2.29 6.61
CA GLU A 21 -1.41 0.86 6.53
C GLU A 21 -2.32 0.36 5.41
N VAL A 22 -1.77 -0.46 4.52
CA VAL A 22 -2.59 -1.09 3.50
C VAL A 22 -2.56 -2.59 3.73
N MET A 23 -3.76 -3.18 3.81
CA MET A 23 -3.89 -4.62 3.87
C MET A 23 -4.49 -5.04 2.55
N PHE A 24 -3.89 -6.04 1.91
CA PHE A 24 -4.44 -6.53 0.66
C PHE A 24 -4.41 -8.05 0.64
N ILE A 25 -5.34 -8.59 -0.11
CA ILE A 25 -5.51 -10.03 -0.22
C ILE A 25 -5.25 -10.41 -1.67
N LEU A 26 -4.29 -11.30 -1.86
CA LEU A 26 -3.94 -11.77 -3.20
C LEU A 26 -4.65 -13.09 -3.47
N ASP A 27 -4.85 -13.37 -4.75
CA ASP A 27 -5.45 -14.61 -5.18
C ASP A 27 -4.57 -15.78 -4.72
N PRO A 28 -5.11 -16.72 -3.95
CA PRO A 28 -4.30 -17.82 -3.43
C PRO A 28 -3.78 -18.75 -4.51
N ALA A 29 -4.40 -18.73 -5.69
CA ALA A 29 -3.96 -19.60 -6.78
C ALA A 29 -2.74 -19.07 -7.51
N LEU A 30 -2.31 -17.84 -7.21
CA LEU A 30 -1.11 -17.29 -7.85
C LEU A 30 0.13 -18.10 -7.44
N GLU A 31 1.07 -18.18 -8.37
CA GLU A 31 2.37 -18.77 -8.08
C GLU A 31 3.14 -17.83 -7.16
N ASP A 32 4.13 -18.37 -6.47
CA ASP A 32 4.87 -17.60 -5.48
C ASP A 32 5.54 -16.37 -6.08
N ASP A 33 6.10 -16.49 -7.29
CA ASP A 33 6.75 -15.36 -7.93
C ASP A 33 5.75 -14.27 -8.27
N LYS A 34 4.52 -14.64 -8.58
CA LYS A 34 3.48 -13.65 -8.87
C LYS A 34 3.03 -12.95 -7.60
N LYS A 35 2.98 -13.69 -6.48
CA LYS A 35 2.66 -13.08 -5.20
C LYS A 35 3.73 -12.07 -4.81
N GLU A 36 4.99 -12.43 -4.99
CA GLU A 36 6.08 -11.51 -4.68
C GLU A 36 6.04 -10.30 -5.58
N ALA A 37 5.72 -10.49 -6.86
CA ALA A 37 5.64 -9.37 -7.79
C ALA A 37 4.55 -8.39 -7.37
N ALA A 38 3.43 -8.90 -6.87
CA ALA A 38 2.35 -8.04 -6.40
C ALA A 38 2.78 -7.21 -5.20
N VAL A 39 3.50 -7.83 -4.26
CA VAL A 39 4.00 -7.11 -3.09
C VAL A 39 4.99 -6.05 -3.52
N GLU A 40 5.90 -6.38 -4.44
CA GLU A 40 6.87 -5.41 -4.92
C GLU A 40 6.20 -4.26 -5.65
N MET A 41 5.14 -4.53 -6.40
CA MET A 41 4.40 -3.49 -7.07
C MET A 41 3.87 -2.47 -6.06
N VAL A 42 3.27 -2.95 -4.97
CA VAL A 42 2.74 -2.08 -3.94
C VAL A 42 3.86 -1.27 -3.31
N LYS A 43 4.98 -1.92 -3.01
CA LYS A 43 6.12 -1.22 -2.42
C LYS A 43 6.67 -0.14 -3.34
N GLU A 44 6.72 -0.42 -4.63
CA GLU A 44 7.23 0.56 -5.60
C GLU A 44 6.31 1.77 -5.72
N ILE A 45 5.01 1.53 -5.72
CA ILE A 45 4.06 2.64 -5.77
C ILE A 45 4.24 3.54 -4.55
N ILE A 46 4.40 2.94 -3.39
CA ILE A 46 4.57 3.70 -2.16
C ILE A 46 5.91 4.43 -2.17
N ALA A 47 6.97 3.75 -2.58
CA ALA A 47 8.30 4.33 -2.53
C ALA A 47 8.47 5.51 -3.47
N ALA A 48 7.64 5.58 -4.50
CA ALA A 48 7.73 6.70 -5.46
C ALA A 48 7.39 8.03 -4.81
N GLU A 49 6.51 8.04 -3.81
CA GLU A 49 6.09 9.29 -3.18
C GLU A 49 6.02 9.21 -1.67
N GLY A 50 6.63 8.20 -1.10
CA GLY A 50 6.60 8.05 0.34
C GLY A 50 7.68 7.10 0.80
N GLU A 51 7.48 6.54 1.99
CA GLU A 51 8.44 5.61 2.59
C GLU A 51 7.73 4.34 2.98
N VAL A 52 8.28 3.21 2.55
CA VAL A 52 7.78 1.92 2.96
C VAL A 52 8.31 1.63 4.36
N GLY A 53 7.41 1.28 5.26
CA GLY A 53 7.79 0.90 6.61
C GLY A 53 7.85 -0.61 6.72
N ASN A 54 7.05 -1.17 7.61
CA ASN A 54 7.06 -2.60 7.87
C ASN A 54 6.20 -3.35 6.85
N VAL A 55 6.72 -4.45 6.34
CA VAL A 55 5.97 -5.34 5.46
C VAL A 55 5.75 -6.64 6.20
N ASP A 56 4.49 -6.98 6.42
CA ASP A 56 4.12 -8.16 7.18
C ASP A 56 3.31 -9.09 6.29
N VAL A 57 3.88 -10.22 5.95
CA VAL A 57 3.21 -11.22 5.12
C VAL A 57 2.55 -12.23 6.05
N TRP A 58 1.23 -12.19 6.10
CA TRP A 58 0.49 -13.12 6.96
C TRP A 58 0.34 -14.49 6.33
N GLY A 59 0.42 -14.56 5.01
CA GLY A 59 0.28 -15.83 4.31
C GLY A 59 -1.18 -16.20 4.07
N MET A 60 -1.41 -17.47 3.84
CA MET A 60 -2.76 -17.97 3.54
C MET A 60 -3.65 -17.91 4.77
N ARG A 61 -4.81 -17.30 4.60
CA ARG A 61 -5.80 -17.20 5.68
C ARG A 61 -7.18 -17.51 5.13
N LYS A 62 -8.01 -18.05 6.00
CA LYS A 62 -9.39 -18.33 5.63
C LYS A 62 -10.17 -17.02 5.63
N LEU A 63 -10.97 -16.83 4.60
CA LEU A 63 -11.78 -15.64 4.49
C LEU A 63 -13.04 -15.80 5.33
N ALA A 64 -13.55 -14.68 5.86
CA ALA A 64 -14.78 -14.70 6.63
C ALA A 64 -15.97 -15.08 5.74
N TYR A 65 -15.89 -14.72 4.46
CA TYR A 65 -16.89 -15.12 3.47
C TYR A 65 -16.17 -15.25 2.13
N PRO A 66 -16.70 -16.06 1.22
CA PRO A 66 -16.01 -16.26 -0.05
C PRO A 66 -15.91 -14.96 -0.86
N ILE A 67 -14.77 -14.77 -1.49
CA ILE A 67 -14.55 -13.66 -2.41
C ILE A 67 -14.19 -14.30 -3.73
N GLN A 68 -14.95 -13.98 -4.80
CA GLN A 68 -14.72 -14.55 -6.12
C GLN A 68 -14.70 -16.07 -6.06
N LYS A 69 -15.57 -16.62 -5.22
CA LYS A 69 -15.73 -18.07 -5.05
C LYS A 69 -14.52 -18.74 -4.40
N LYS A 70 -13.66 -17.95 -3.77
CA LYS A 70 -12.50 -18.49 -3.05
C LYS A 70 -12.72 -18.34 -1.57
N ASN A 71 -12.32 -19.35 -0.82
CA ASN A 71 -12.50 -19.39 0.62
C ASN A 71 -11.27 -18.94 1.38
N GLU A 72 -10.16 -18.79 0.68
CA GLU A 72 -8.89 -18.40 1.28
C GLU A 72 -8.27 -17.26 0.49
N GLY A 73 -7.39 -16.53 1.13
CA GLY A 73 -6.64 -15.48 0.47
C GLY A 73 -5.25 -15.39 1.05
N TYR A 74 -4.36 -14.78 0.31
CA TYR A 74 -2.99 -14.56 0.74
C TYR A 74 -2.90 -13.13 1.25
N TYR A 75 -2.73 -12.97 2.56
CA TYR A 75 -2.81 -11.66 3.21
C TYR A 75 -1.45 -11.01 3.36
N VAL A 76 -1.38 -9.73 3.03
CA VAL A 76 -0.17 -8.94 3.20
C VAL A 76 -0.56 -7.60 3.78
N VAL A 77 0.21 -7.13 4.74
CA VAL A 77 0.00 -5.82 5.37
C VAL A 77 1.28 -5.02 5.22
N VAL A 78 1.16 -3.79 4.72
CA VAL A 78 2.30 -2.91 4.54
C VAL A 78 2.03 -1.60 5.25
N GLU A 79 2.92 -1.23 6.17
CA GLU A 79 2.86 0.07 6.82
C GLU A 79 3.74 1.03 6.05
N PHE A 80 3.28 2.26 5.91
CA PHE A 80 4.04 3.24 5.15
C PHE A 80 3.71 4.65 5.59
N LYS A 81 4.59 5.57 5.23
CA LYS A 81 4.38 6.99 5.44
C LYS A 81 4.31 7.67 4.09
N ALA A 82 3.35 8.56 3.92
CA ALA A 82 3.19 9.24 2.65
C ALA A 82 2.35 10.48 2.81
N GLN A 83 2.38 11.32 1.79
CA GLN A 83 1.49 12.45 1.74
C GLN A 83 0.07 11.96 1.46
N PRO A 84 -0.94 12.73 1.88
CA PRO A 84 -2.33 12.27 1.74
C PRO A 84 -2.78 11.98 0.33
N THR A 85 -2.04 12.40 -0.69
CA THR A 85 -2.41 12.13 -2.06
C THR A 85 -2.06 10.71 -2.50
N LEU A 86 -1.10 10.07 -1.83
CA LEU A 86 -0.66 8.74 -2.25
C LEU A 86 -1.74 7.67 -2.08
N PRO A 87 -2.50 7.64 -0.98
CA PRO A 87 -3.49 6.57 -0.83
C PRO A 87 -4.49 6.49 -1.97
N LYS A 88 -4.87 7.60 -2.55
CA LYS A 88 -5.80 7.58 -3.67
C LYS A 88 -5.20 6.92 -4.88
N GLU A 89 -3.94 7.22 -5.17
CA GLU A 89 -3.28 6.61 -6.31
C GLU A 89 -3.06 5.12 -6.06
N LEU A 90 -2.67 4.76 -4.84
CA LEU A 90 -2.48 3.36 -4.49
C LEU A 90 -3.79 2.59 -4.64
N ASP A 91 -4.88 3.17 -4.14
CA ASP A 91 -6.19 2.55 -4.24
C ASP A 91 -6.56 2.31 -5.70
N ARG A 92 -6.35 3.30 -6.55
CA ARG A 92 -6.67 3.20 -7.95
C ARG A 92 -5.87 2.08 -8.62
N ARG A 93 -4.57 2.03 -8.32
CA ARG A 93 -3.71 1.04 -8.94
C ARG A 93 -4.06 -0.38 -8.47
N MET A 94 -4.41 -0.52 -7.20
CA MET A 94 -4.76 -1.83 -6.69
C MET A 94 -6.10 -2.32 -7.20
N LYS A 95 -7.03 -1.40 -7.48
CA LYS A 95 -8.33 -1.81 -8.03
C LYS A 95 -8.21 -2.44 -9.41
N ILE A 96 -7.23 -2.02 -10.19
CA ILE A 96 -7.07 -2.56 -11.54
C ILE A 96 -6.06 -3.69 -11.61
N ALA A 97 -5.45 -4.06 -10.49
CA ALA A 97 -4.47 -5.15 -10.47
C ALA A 97 -5.22 -6.47 -10.35
N ASP A 98 -5.04 -7.33 -11.32
CA ASP A 98 -5.76 -8.61 -11.35
C ASP A 98 -5.39 -9.53 -10.20
N SER A 99 -4.18 -9.40 -9.68
CA SER A 99 -3.72 -10.26 -8.61
C SER A 99 -4.31 -9.91 -7.25
N VAL A 100 -4.86 -8.71 -7.11
CA VAL A 100 -5.40 -8.24 -5.83
C VAL A 100 -6.90 -8.49 -5.80
N MET A 101 -7.34 -9.34 -4.88
CA MET A 101 -8.75 -9.64 -4.72
C MET A 101 -9.46 -8.55 -3.95
N ARG A 102 -8.79 -8.00 -2.95
CA ARG A 102 -9.39 -7.00 -2.09
C ARG A 102 -8.29 -6.22 -1.40
N HIS A 103 -8.55 -4.97 -1.07
CA HIS A 103 -7.57 -4.17 -0.33
C HIS A 103 -8.29 -3.15 0.55
N LEU A 104 -7.59 -2.69 1.58
CA LEU A 104 -8.10 -1.69 2.51
C LEU A 104 -6.94 -0.83 2.94
N ILE A 105 -7.10 0.50 2.83
CA ILE A 105 -6.09 1.44 3.25
C ILE A 105 -6.63 2.20 4.46
N VAL A 106 -5.84 2.21 5.53
CA VAL A 106 -6.24 2.83 6.79
C VAL A 106 -5.28 3.95 7.10
N ASN A 107 -5.82 5.09 7.51
CA ASN A 107 -5.01 6.21 7.99
C ASN A 107 -4.82 6.01 9.49
N LYS A 108 -3.61 5.65 9.88
CA LYS A 108 -3.34 5.32 11.27
C LYS A 108 -3.30 6.55 12.18
N ASP A 109 -3.03 7.70 11.60
CA ASP A 109 -2.95 8.93 12.40
C ASP A 109 -4.30 9.51 12.77
N GLU A 110 -5.33 9.15 12.04
CA GLU A 110 -6.67 9.61 12.35
C GLU A 110 -7.36 8.77 13.40
N ASP A 111 -6.74 7.68 13.75
CA ASP A 111 -7.38 6.72 14.58
C ASP A 111 -7.09 7.02 16.02
N ASN A 112 -7.92 7.77 16.65
CA ASN A 112 -7.69 8.14 18.04
C ASN A 112 -8.91 7.95 18.87
#